data_1cfb77ea7c5ed84df1720020d2ba4805
#
_entry.id   1cfb77ea7c5ed84df1720020d2ba4805
#
_cell.length_a   1.000
_cell.length_b   1.000
_cell.length_c   1.000
_cell.angle_alpha   90.00
_cell.angle_beta   90.00
_cell.angle_gamma   90.00
#
_symmetry.space_group_name_H-M   'P 1'
#
loop_
_entity.id
_entity.type
_entity.pdbx_description
1 polymer ?
#
loop_
_entity_poly.entity_id
_entity_poly.type
_entity_poly.pdbx_seq_one_letter_code
_entity_poly.pdbx_strand_id
1 'polypeptide(L)'
;MHHHHHHHHHGESLFKGPRDYNPISSTICHLTNESDGHTTSLYGIGFGPFIITNKHLFRRNNGTLLVQSLHGVFKVKNTTTLQQHLIDGRDMIIIRMPKDFPPFPQKLKFREPQREERICLVTTNFQTKSMSSMVSDTSCTFPSSDGIFWKHWIQTKDGQCGSPLVSTRDGFIVGIHSASNFTNTNNYFTSVPKNFMELLTNQEAQQWVSGWRLNADSVLWGGHKVFMVKPEEPFQPVKEATQLMNRRRRP
;
A
#
# COMPACT_ATOMS: atom_id res chain seq x y z
N MET A 1 21.35 6.65 -35.97
CA MET A 1 21.66 6.98 -35.44
C MET A 1 21.91 6.79 -34.95
N HIS A 2 21.61 6.35 -35.70
CA HIS A 2 21.79 6.43 -35.20
C HIS A 2 22.01 6.36 -34.38
N HIS A 3 21.88 6.11 -34.41
CA HIS A 3 22.20 6.43 -33.81
C HIS A 3 22.35 6.35 -33.05
N HIS A 4 22.28 6.07 -33.09
CA HIS A 4 22.51 6.44 -32.52
C HIS A 4 22.66 6.32 -31.80
N HIS A 5 22.59 6.07 -31.88
CA HIS A 5 22.80 6.41 -31.35
C HIS A 5 23.08 6.42 -30.66
N HIS A 6 22.90 6.21 -30.56
CA HIS A 6 23.17 6.66 -30.06
C HIS A 6 23.37 6.86 -29.39
N HIS A 7 23.01 6.69 -28.91
CA HIS A 7 23.25 7.31 -28.48
C HIS A 7 23.18 7.49 -27.98
N HIS A 8 22.82 7.44 -27.79
CA HIS A 8 22.84 8.08 -27.54
C HIS A 8 22.87 8.14 -27.01
N HIS A 9 22.82 8.13 -26.97
CA HIS A 9 22.84 8.54 -26.64
C HIS A 9 22.78 8.90 -26.22
N HIS A 10 22.84 9.17 -26.37
CA HIS A 10 22.49 9.56 -26.05
C HIS A 10 21.85 9.84 -25.97
N GLY A 11 21.80 9.79 -26.25
CA GLY A 11 20.86 10.60 -25.65
C GLY A 11 19.43 10.12 -25.61
N GLU A 12 18.78 9.79 -26.66
CA GLU A 12 17.40 9.37 -26.69
C GLU A 12 17.10 8.09 -25.93
N SER A 13 18.10 7.28 -25.69
CA SER A 13 17.97 6.11 -24.85
C SER A 13 17.63 6.44 -23.38
N LEU A 14 17.75 7.72 -23.01
CA LEU A 14 17.39 8.19 -21.68
C LEU A 14 15.87 8.41 -21.52
N PHE A 15 15.15 8.48 -22.62
CA PHE A 15 13.73 8.73 -22.61
C PHE A 15 12.98 7.48 -23.03
N LYS A 16 12.36 6.85 -22.07
CA LYS A 16 11.31 5.88 -22.36
C LYS A 16 10.03 6.65 -22.58
N GLY A 17 9.23 6.21 -23.50
CA GLY A 17 7.89 6.77 -23.69
C GLY A 17 7.04 6.66 -22.43
N PRO A 18 5.87 7.27 -22.42
CA PRO A 18 4.96 7.16 -21.29
C PRO A 18 4.71 5.70 -20.93
N ARG A 19 4.79 5.39 -19.64
CA ARG A 19 4.52 4.04 -19.14
C ARG A 19 3.02 3.83 -19.06
N ASP A 20 2.58 2.64 -19.43
CA ASP A 20 1.21 2.21 -19.20
C ASP A 20 1.09 1.67 -17.76
N TYR A 21 0.31 2.35 -16.94
CA TYR A 21 0.06 1.95 -15.56
C TYR A 21 -1.23 1.14 -15.39
N ASN A 22 -1.94 0.85 -16.48
CA ASN A 22 -3.16 0.05 -16.42
C ASN A 22 -2.96 -1.35 -15.82
N PRO A 23 -1.85 -2.06 -16.09
CA PRO A 23 -1.62 -3.35 -15.44
C PRO A 23 -1.61 -3.26 -13.90
N ILE A 24 -1.21 -2.12 -13.34
CA ILE A 24 -1.24 -1.89 -11.89
C ILE A 24 -2.63 -1.43 -11.47
N SER A 25 -3.16 -0.37 -12.10
CA SER A 25 -4.44 0.21 -11.68
C SER A 25 -5.60 -0.76 -11.79
N SER A 26 -5.57 -1.70 -12.72
CA SER A 26 -6.60 -2.73 -12.87
C SER A 26 -6.61 -3.76 -11.75
N THR A 27 -5.58 -3.82 -10.92
CA THR A 27 -5.51 -4.72 -9.76
C THR A 27 -5.84 -4.03 -8.44
N ILE A 28 -6.04 -2.71 -8.47
CA ILE A 28 -6.34 -1.97 -7.25
C ILE A 28 -7.76 -2.27 -6.80
N CYS A 29 -7.90 -2.52 -5.50
CA CYS A 29 -9.17 -2.75 -4.85
C CYS A 29 -9.43 -1.64 -3.84
N HIS A 30 -10.70 -1.27 -3.69
CA HIS A 30 -11.15 -0.47 -2.57
C HIS A 30 -11.74 -1.39 -1.52
N LEU A 31 -11.20 -1.31 -0.30
CA LEU A 31 -11.53 -2.21 0.80
C LEU A 31 -12.25 -1.43 1.88
N THR A 32 -13.39 -1.96 2.32
CA THR A 32 -14.17 -1.37 3.40
C THR A 32 -14.46 -2.43 4.44
N ASN A 33 -13.86 -2.27 5.61
CA ASN A 33 -14.07 -3.14 6.77
C ASN A 33 -15.07 -2.46 7.71
N GLU A 34 -16.21 -3.11 7.90
CA GLU A 34 -17.21 -2.70 8.88
C GLU A 34 -17.25 -3.73 10.00
N SER A 35 -16.67 -3.35 11.13
CA SER A 35 -16.58 -4.21 12.31
C SER A 35 -16.92 -3.43 13.56
N ASP A 36 -17.75 -4.01 14.41
CA ASP A 36 -18.13 -3.40 15.71
C ASP A 36 -18.68 -1.97 15.57
N GLY A 37 -19.43 -1.70 14.49
CA GLY A 37 -19.99 -0.38 14.24
C GLY A 37 -19.00 0.67 13.74
N HIS A 38 -17.79 0.27 13.39
CA HIS A 38 -16.75 1.15 12.86
C HIS A 38 -16.38 0.75 11.44
N THR A 39 -16.12 1.75 10.62
CA THR A 39 -15.77 1.58 9.21
C THR A 39 -14.34 2.03 8.98
N THR A 40 -13.54 1.18 8.37
CA THR A 40 -12.20 1.51 7.89
C THR A 40 -12.16 1.27 6.39
N SER A 41 -11.81 2.31 5.62
CA SER A 41 -11.72 2.21 4.16
C SER A 41 -10.31 2.57 3.70
N LEU A 42 -9.76 1.74 2.83
CA LEU A 42 -8.46 1.97 2.20
C LEU A 42 -8.34 1.11 0.94
N TYR A 43 -7.16 1.07 0.35
CA TYR A 43 -6.94 0.38 -0.90
C TYR A 43 -6.03 -0.83 -0.72
N GLY A 44 -6.05 -1.71 -1.68
CA GLY A 44 -5.16 -2.85 -1.76
C GLY A 44 -4.79 -3.16 -3.19
N ILE A 45 -3.82 -4.03 -3.36
CA ILE A 45 -3.28 -4.45 -4.66
C ILE A 45 -3.56 -5.93 -4.81
N GLY A 46 -4.27 -6.29 -5.89
CA GLY A 46 -4.53 -7.70 -6.18
C GLY A 46 -3.36 -8.37 -6.88
N PHE A 47 -3.05 -9.58 -6.48
CA PHE A 47 -2.02 -10.42 -7.08
C PHE A 47 -2.44 -11.88 -6.94
N GLY A 48 -2.85 -12.51 -8.04
CA GLY A 48 -3.41 -13.85 -7.98
C GLY A 48 -4.60 -13.93 -7.01
N PRO A 49 -4.59 -14.85 -6.07
CA PRO A 49 -5.67 -14.97 -5.08
C PRO A 49 -5.52 -14.03 -3.89
N PHE A 50 -4.53 -13.11 -3.93
CA PHE A 50 -4.16 -12.28 -2.80
C PHE A 50 -4.53 -10.82 -3.00
N ILE A 51 -4.75 -10.13 -1.88
CA ILE A 51 -4.80 -8.67 -1.82
C ILE A 51 -3.74 -8.22 -0.80
N ILE A 52 -2.86 -7.34 -1.24
CA ILE A 52 -1.82 -6.74 -0.41
C ILE A 52 -2.33 -5.39 0.08
N THR A 53 -2.32 -5.17 1.38
CA THR A 53 -2.85 -3.94 1.95
C THR A 53 -2.18 -3.60 3.28
N ASN A 54 -2.69 -2.58 3.97
CA ASN A 54 -2.17 -2.15 5.27
C ASN A 54 -2.73 -3.02 6.40
N LYS A 55 -1.92 -3.29 7.41
CA LYS A 55 -2.36 -3.97 8.62
C LYS A 55 -3.46 -3.20 9.32
N HIS A 56 -3.47 -1.88 9.22
CA HIS A 56 -4.47 -1.08 9.93
C HIS A 56 -5.88 -1.16 9.34
N LEU A 57 -6.06 -1.88 8.23
CA LEU A 57 -7.41 -2.31 7.82
C LEU A 57 -8.09 -3.12 8.93
N PHE A 58 -7.31 -3.89 9.68
CA PHE A 58 -7.81 -4.77 10.73
C PHE A 58 -7.62 -4.19 12.14
N ARG A 59 -7.87 -2.90 12.32
CA ARG A 59 -7.99 -2.34 13.67
C ARG A 59 -9.07 -3.05 14.47
N ARG A 60 -10.09 -3.49 13.76
CA ARG A 60 -11.15 -4.37 14.22
C ARG A 60 -11.29 -5.51 13.24
N ASN A 61 -11.68 -6.65 13.73
CA ASN A 61 -11.86 -7.84 12.89
C ASN A 61 -13.02 -8.67 13.41
N ASN A 62 -14.23 -8.14 13.27
CA ASN A 62 -15.45 -8.80 13.72
C ASN A 62 -16.63 -8.27 12.92
N GLY A 63 -16.56 -8.35 11.62
CA GLY A 63 -17.62 -7.83 10.77
C GLY A 63 -17.51 -8.30 9.34
N THR A 64 -17.71 -7.37 8.41
CA THR A 64 -17.74 -7.63 6.99
C THR A 64 -16.66 -6.85 6.26
N LEU A 65 -16.19 -7.39 5.14
CA LEU A 65 -15.29 -6.71 4.25
C LEU A 65 -15.92 -6.61 2.87
N LEU A 66 -16.06 -5.39 2.37
CA LEU A 66 -16.46 -5.13 0.99
C LEU A 66 -15.20 -4.89 0.17
N VAL A 67 -15.09 -5.59 -0.94
CA VAL A 67 -13.97 -5.47 -1.87
C VAL A 67 -14.52 -5.00 -3.21
N GLN A 68 -14.23 -3.77 -3.59
CA GLN A 68 -14.59 -3.23 -4.89
C GLN A 68 -13.37 -3.31 -5.80
N SER A 69 -13.55 -3.91 -6.96
CA SER A 69 -12.48 -4.13 -7.93
C SER A 69 -13.03 -4.05 -9.34
N LEU A 70 -12.18 -4.32 -10.32
CA LEU A 70 -12.56 -4.47 -11.72
C LEU A 70 -13.69 -5.50 -11.91
N HIS A 71 -13.76 -6.50 -11.06
CA HIS A 71 -14.77 -7.57 -11.14
C HIS A 71 -16.10 -7.18 -10.50
N GLY A 72 -16.23 -5.99 -9.94
CA GLY A 72 -17.41 -5.54 -9.22
C GLY A 72 -17.20 -5.54 -7.71
N VAL A 73 -18.28 -5.71 -6.97
CA VAL A 73 -18.25 -5.68 -5.49
C VAL A 73 -18.39 -7.11 -4.96
N PHE A 74 -17.45 -7.48 -4.12
CA PHE A 74 -17.44 -8.78 -3.45
C PHE A 74 -17.54 -8.56 -1.94
N LYS A 75 -18.42 -9.31 -1.28
CA LYS A 75 -18.61 -9.18 0.17
C LYS A 75 -18.11 -10.43 0.89
N VAL A 76 -17.21 -10.21 1.84
CA VAL A 76 -16.83 -11.23 2.82
C VAL A 76 -17.73 -11.04 4.03
N LYS A 77 -18.55 -12.06 4.34
CA LYS A 77 -19.57 -11.94 5.40
C LYS A 77 -19.00 -11.98 6.80
N ASN A 78 -17.84 -12.59 6.98
CA ASN A 78 -17.19 -12.68 8.28
C ASN A 78 -15.68 -12.51 8.12
N THR A 79 -15.17 -11.35 8.54
CA THR A 79 -13.75 -11.03 8.40
C THR A 79 -12.85 -11.96 9.20
N THR A 80 -13.36 -12.58 10.27
CA THR A 80 -12.57 -13.51 11.09
C THR A 80 -12.18 -14.78 10.35
N THR A 81 -12.85 -15.10 9.24
CA THR A 81 -12.55 -16.29 8.43
C THR A 81 -11.48 -16.04 7.37
N LEU A 82 -11.13 -14.78 7.11
CA LEU A 82 -10.10 -14.45 6.13
C LEU A 82 -8.73 -14.94 6.57
N GLN A 83 -8.02 -15.55 5.64
CA GLN A 83 -6.63 -15.93 5.86
C GLN A 83 -5.73 -14.73 5.68
N GLN A 84 -4.84 -14.52 6.62
CA GLN A 84 -3.96 -13.36 6.69
C GLN A 84 -2.51 -13.81 6.83
N HIS A 85 -1.62 -13.22 6.07
CA HIS A 85 -0.18 -13.35 6.25
C HIS A 85 0.38 -12.00 6.65
N LEU A 86 0.94 -11.92 7.85
CA LEU A 86 1.47 -10.68 8.40
C LEU A 86 2.91 -10.47 7.95
N ILE A 87 3.22 -9.29 7.46
CA ILE A 87 4.60 -8.91 7.16
C ILE A 87 5.21 -8.33 8.42
N ASP A 88 6.21 -9.00 8.95
CA ASP A 88 6.83 -8.62 10.21
C ASP A 88 7.38 -7.18 10.17
N GLY A 89 7.07 -6.41 11.20
CA GLY A 89 7.61 -5.09 11.40
C GLY A 89 7.12 -4.02 10.43
N ARG A 90 6.13 -4.31 9.58
CA ARG A 90 5.62 -3.38 8.57
C ARG A 90 4.11 -3.25 8.65
N ASP A 91 3.60 -2.10 8.20
CA ASP A 91 2.16 -1.89 8.00
C ASP A 91 1.72 -2.53 6.68
N MET A 92 1.94 -3.82 6.58
CA MET A 92 1.64 -4.59 5.37
C MET A 92 1.13 -5.98 5.75
N ILE A 93 0.09 -6.41 5.07
CA ILE A 93 -0.56 -7.71 5.27
C ILE A 93 -0.98 -8.25 3.91
N ILE A 94 -0.95 -9.56 3.75
CA ILE A 94 -1.49 -10.24 2.57
C ILE A 94 -2.75 -10.96 3.01
N ILE A 95 -3.84 -10.69 2.32
CA ILE A 95 -5.12 -11.36 2.53
C ILE A 95 -5.27 -12.40 1.42
N ARG A 96 -5.53 -13.64 1.79
CA ARG A 96 -5.93 -14.66 0.83
C ARG A 96 -7.44 -14.63 0.70
N MET A 97 -7.94 -14.32 -0.49
CA MET A 97 -9.37 -14.23 -0.73
C MET A 97 -10.01 -15.61 -0.84
N PRO A 98 -11.31 -15.73 -0.53
CA PRO A 98 -12.05 -16.97 -0.75
C PRO A 98 -11.99 -17.43 -2.21
N LYS A 99 -12.20 -18.72 -2.43
CA LYS A 99 -12.07 -19.32 -3.78
C LYS A 99 -13.05 -18.78 -4.81
N ASP A 100 -14.19 -18.26 -4.37
CA ASP A 100 -15.19 -17.66 -5.27
C ASP A 100 -14.86 -16.21 -5.66
N PHE A 101 -13.81 -15.63 -5.08
CA PHE A 101 -13.31 -14.33 -5.51
C PHE A 101 -12.44 -14.52 -6.76
N PRO A 102 -12.73 -13.80 -7.86
CA PRO A 102 -11.95 -13.97 -9.10
C PRO A 102 -10.50 -13.55 -8.90
N PRO A 103 -9.52 -14.41 -9.25
CA PRO A 103 -8.12 -14.08 -9.05
C PRO A 103 -7.65 -13.01 -10.03
N PHE A 104 -6.64 -12.27 -9.59
CA PHE A 104 -5.94 -11.29 -10.41
C PHE A 104 -4.80 -11.94 -11.20
N PRO A 105 -4.34 -11.28 -12.28
CA PRO A 105 -3.10 -11.70 -12.93
C PRO A 105 -1.92 -11.61 -11.97
N GLN A 106 -0.90 -12.43 -12.20
CA GLN A 106 0.34 -12.44 -11.41
C GLN A 106 1.48 -11.82 -12.23
N LYS A 107 1.24 -10.63 -12.77
CA LYS A 107 2.18 -9.94 -13.65
C LYS A 107 2.93 -8.80 -12.98
N LEU A 108 2.44 -8.31 -11.87
CA LEU A 108 3.08 -7.20 -11.15
C LEU A 108 4.42 -7.62 -10.59
N LYS A 109 5.35 -6.68 -10.57
CA LYS A 109 6.67 -6.86 -9.99
C LYS A 109 6.83 -5.95 -8.79
N PHE A 110 7.38 -6.49 -7.73
CA PHE A 110 7.63 -5.80 -6.47
C PHE A 110 9.12 -5.87 -6.16
N ARG A 111 9.67 -4.80 -5.62
CA ARG A 111 11.05 -4.77 -5.11
C ARG A 111 11.20 -3.73 -4.02
N GLU A 112 12.31 -3.80 -3.30
CA GLU A 112 12.65 -2.75 -2.35
C GLU A 112 12.88 -1.43 -3.08
N PRO A 113 12.50 -0.28 -2.45
CA PRO A 113 12.81 1.03 -3.02
C PRO A 113 14.31 1.32 -2.95
N GLN A 114 14.77 2.21 -3.81
CA GLN A 114 16.14 2.71 -3.83
C GLN A 114 16.15 4.19 -3.46
N ARG A 115 17.17 4.59 -2.70
CA ARG A 115 17.32 5.97 -2.26
C ARG A 115 17.34 6.93 -3.44
N GLU A 116 16.59 8.01 -3.32
CA GLU A 116 16.48 9.08 -4.32
C GLU A 116 15.83 8.68 -5.64
N GLU A 117 15.30 7.47 -5.74
CA GLU A 117 14.59 7.14 -6.97
C GLU A 117 13.28 7.92 -7.07
N ARG A 118 12.83 8.10 -8.31
CA ARG A 118 11.57 8.78 -8.58
C ARG A 118 10.43 7.79 -8.56
N ILE A 119 9.39 8.14 -7.82
CA ILE A 119 8.20 7.32 -7.68
C ILE A 119 6.96 8.14 -7.99
N CYS A 120 5.89 7.43 -8.34
CA CYS A 120 4.57 8.01 -8.48
C CYS A 120 3.55 7.14 -7.74
N LEU A 121 2.43 7.74 -7.39
CA LEU A 121 1.30 7.04 -6.79
C LEU A 121 0.32 6.67 -7.89
N VAL A 122 -0.07 5.40 -7.96
CA VAL A 122 -1.07 4.92 -8.90
C VAL A 122 -2.35 4.64 -8.12
N THR A 123 -3.45 5.19 -8.58
CA THR A 123 -4.75 5.04 -7.96
C THR A 123 -5.80 4.70 -9.01
N THR A 124 -6.94 4.22 -8.54
CA THR A 124 -8.10 3.94 -9.40
C THR A 124 -9.30 4.68 -8.81
N ASN A 125 -9.99 5.41 -9.67
CA ASN A 125 -11.22 6.09 -9.27
C ASN A 125 -12.40 5.14 -9.48
N PHE A 126 -13.03 4.75 -8.37
CA PHE A 126 -14.19 3.87 -8.38
C PHE A 126 -15.53 4.62 -8.38
N GLN A 127 -15.51 5.95 -8.35
CA GLN A 127 -16.75 6.75 -8.27
C GLN A 127 -17.46 6.87 -9.61
N THR A 128 -16.77 6.59 -10.71
CA THR A 128 -17.34 6.59 -12.05
C THR A 128 -17.75 5.18 -12.47
N LYS A 129 -18.76 5.05 -13.36
CA LYS A 129 -19.17 3.75 -13.88
C LYS A 129 -18.05 3.02 -14.62
N SER A 130 -17.13 3.77 -15.20
CA SER A 130 -15.89 3.24 -15.74
C SER A 130 -14.77 3.58 -14.78
N MET A 131 -14.10 2.56 -14.24
CA MET A 131 -12.94 2.76 -13.41
C MET A 131 -11.85 3.47 -14.22
N SER A 132 -11.33 4.56 -13.69
CA SER A 132 -10.26 5.30 -14.35
C SER A 132 -8.97 5.21 -13.56
N SER A 133 -7.88 4.96 -14.27
CA SER A 133 -6.54 4.99 -13.71
C SER A 133 -6.09 6.42 -13.50
N MET A 134 -5.51 6.69 -12.34
CA MET A 134 -4.92 8.00 -12.03
C MET A 134 -3.48 7.79 -11.61
N VAL A 135 -2.59 8.64 -12.14
CA VAL A 135 -1.16 8.60 -11.81
C VAL A 135 -0.77 10.00 -11.34
N SER A 136 -0.14 10.07 -10.19
CA SER A 136 0.31 11.34 -9.62
C SER A 136 1.56 11.87 -10.34
N ASP A 137 1.92 13.11 -10.01
CA ASP A 137 3.26 13.62 -10.29
C ASP A 137 4.30 12.77 -9.58
N THR A 138 5.55 12.87 -10.04
CA THR A 138 6.64 12.12 -9.43
C THR A 138 7.22 12.84 -8.22
N SER A 139 7.79 12.06 -7.33
CA SER A 139 8.55 12.55 -6.18
C SER A 139 9.78 11.68 -6.01
N CYS A 140 10.88 12.26 -5.55
CA CYS A 140 11.98 11.47 -5.03
C CYS A 140 11.56 10.83 -3.71
N THR A 141 12.21 9.74 -3.34
CA THR A 141 11.94 9.05 -2.09
C THR A 141 13.22 8.82 -1.30
N PHE A 142 13.10 8.87 0.02
CA PHE A 142 14.20 8.70 0.95
C PHE A 142 13.77 7.81 2.10
N PRO A 143 14.65 6.93 2.57
CA PRO A 143 14.31 6.11 3.73
C PRO A 143 14.23 6.96 5.00
N SER A 144 13.33 6.59 5.90
CA SER A 144 13.40 7.04 7.28
C SER A 144 14.52 6.27 8.01
N SER A 145 14.72 6.58 9.29
CA SER A 145 15.86 6.04 10.05
C SER A 145 15.91 4.52 10.13
N ASP A 146 14.78 3.83 10.00
CA ASP A 146 14.71 2.36 10.06
C ASP A 146 14.77 1.68 8.70
N GLY A 147 14.64 2.45 7.60
CA GLY A 147 14.63 1.89 6.26
C GLY A 147 13.35 1.14 5.89
N ILE A 148 12.34 1.13 6.74
CA ILE A 148 11.06 0.43 6.50
C ILE A 148 10.01 1.42 6.03
N PHE A 149 9.83 2.53 6.74
CA PHE A 149 9.07 3.65 6.23
C PHE A 149 9.96 4.54 5.38
N TRP A 150 9.42 4.98 4.24
CA TRP A 150 10.08 5.87 3.30
C TRP A 150 9.25 7.12 3.10
N LYS A 151 9.91 8.25 2.94
CA LYS A 151 9.27 9.54 2.74
C LYS A 151 9.03 9.81 1.27
N HIS A 152 7.92 10.49 0.99
CA HIS A 152 7.65 11.06 -0.32
C HIS A 152 6.85 12.36 -0.15
N TRP A 153 6.76 13.11 -1.22
CA TRP A 153 6.07 14.41 -1.22
C TRP A 153 4.91 14.47 -2.20
N ILE A 154 4.44 13.32 -2.65
CA ILE A 154 3.25 13.23 -3.46
C ILE A 154 2.06 13.61 -2.59
N GLN A 155 1.24 14.53 -3.06
CA GLN A 155 0.05 14.91 -2.33
C GLN A 155 -0.97 13.78 -2.35
N THR A 156 -1.42 13.38 -1.18
CA THR A 156 -2.39 12.31 -1.01
C THR A 156 -3.64 12.84 -0.34
N LYS A 157 -4.77 12.17 -0.62
CA LYS A 157 -6.04 12.43 0.05
C LYS A 157 -6.23 11.45 1.19
N ASP A 158 -7.11 11.76 2.12
CA ASP A 158 -7.52 10.82 3.15
C ASP A 158 -8.09 9.56 2.50
N GLY A 159 -7.79 8.41 3.07
CA GLY A 159 -8.27 7.14 2.57
C GLY A 159 -7.47 6.53 1.42
N GLN A 160 -6.34 7.13 1.02
CA GLN A 160 -5.48 6.57 -0.04
C GLN A 160 -4.43 5.58 0.47
N CYS A 161 -4.46 5.23 1.75
CA CYS A 161 -3.61 4.16 2.28
C CYS A 161 -3.81 2.89 1.50
N GLY A 162 -2.71 2.16 1.30
CA GLY A 162 -2.71 0.93 0.52
C GLY A 162 -2.47 1.12 -0.98
N SER A 163 -2.56 2.35 -1.48
CA SER A 163 -2.27 2.65 -2.88
C SER A 163 -0.77 2.44 -3.17
N PRO A 164 -0.45 1.84 -4.34
CA PRO A 164 0.93 1.52 -4.66
C PRO A 164 1.78 2.74 -5.01
N LEU A 165 2.99 2.76 -4.51
CA LEU A 165 4.07 3.64 -4.95
C LEU A 165 4.90 2.86 -5.96
N VAL A 166 5.10 3.45 -7.12
CA VAL A 166 5.66 2.78 -8.29
C VAL A 166 6.90 3.53 -8.77
N SER A 167 7.98 2.80 -8.99
CA SER A 167 9.19 3.37 -9.58
C SER A 167 8.93 3.78 -11.03
N THR A 168 9.26 5.02 -11.36
CA THR A 168 9.12 5.49 -12.75
C THR A 168 10.19 4.91 -13.65
N ARG A 169 11.27 4.36 -13.08
CA ARG A 169 12.37 3.78 -13.85
C ARG A 169 11.99 2.44 -14.48
N ASP A 170 11.38 1.55 -13.72
CA ASP A 170 11.08 0.18 -14.19
C ASP A 170 9.62 -0.23 -14.01
N GLY A 171 8.79 0.59 -13.36
CA GLY A 171 7.39 0.27 -13.13
C GLY A 171 7.15 -0.73 -12.02
N PHE A 172 8.16 -1.09 -11.24
CA PHE A 172 7.99 -1.99 -10.11
C PHE A 172 7.33 -1.26 -8.95
N ILE A 173 6.50 -1.97 -8.21
CA ILE A 173 5.90 -1.48 -6.99
C ILE A 173 6.94 -1.56 -5.89
N VAL A 174 7.19 -0.44 -5.21
CA VAL A 174 8.22 -0.34 -4.17
C VAL A 174 7.63 -0.15 -2.77
N GLY A 175 6.33 0.07 -2.68
CA GLY A 175 5.67 0.22 -1.39
C GLY A 175 4.20 0.53 -1.52
N ILE A 176 3.55 0.70 -0.37
CA ILE A 176 2.15 1.11 -0.27
C ILE A 176 2.04 2.30 0.66
N HIS A 177 1.20 3.26 0.31
CA HIS A 177 1.00 4.45 1.13
C HIS A 177 0.45 4.06 2.51
N SER A 178 1.01 4.63 3.57
CA SER A 178 0.68 4.20 4.94
C SER A 178 0.36 5.33 5.89
N ALA A 179 0.97 6.51 5.74
CA ALA A 179 0.79 7.57 6.73
C ALA A 179 1.18 8.93 6.18
N SER A 180 0.70 9.98 6.86
CA SER A 180 1.15 11.35 6.67
C SER A 180 1.38 12.00 8.02
N ASN A 181 2.16 13.10 8.04
CA ASN A 181 2.34 13.85 9.27
C ASN A 181 1.13 14.79 9.52
N PHE A 182 1.12 15.45 10.68
CA PHE A 182 0.02 16.35 11.07
C PHE A 182 -0.26 17.46 10.07
N THR A 183 0.79 17.99 9.46
CA THR A 183 0.70 19.15 8.57
C THR A 183 0.47 18.74 7.12
N ASN A 184 0.42 17.43 6.83
CA ASN A 184 0.36 16.89 5.48
C ASN A 184 1.52 17.36 4.58
N THR A 185 2.64 17.76 5.19
CA THR A 185 3.82 18.19 4.43
C THR A 185 4.70 17.02 4.04
N ASN A 186 4.67 15.93 4.80
CA ASN A 186 5.40 14.71 4.51
C ASN A 186 4.45 13.52 4.49
N ASN A 187 4.65 12.67 3.52
CA ASN A 187 3.95 11.40 3.42
C ASN A 187 4.93 10.25 3.54
N TYR A 188 4.42 9.13 4.02
CA TYR A 188 5.23 7.95 4.25
C TYR A 188 4.58 6.75 3.62
N PHE A 189 5.38 5.87 3.07
CA PHE A 189 4.90 4.58 2.61
C PHE A 189 5.67 3.46 3.31
N THR A 190 5.03 2.32 3.42
CA THR A 190 5.67 1.09 3.88
C THR A 190 6.38 0.46 2.71
N SER A 191 7.69 0.26 2.83
CA SER A 191 8.49 -0.32 1.75
C SER A 191 8.19 -1.80 1.56
N VAL A 192 8.29 -2.24 0.31
CA VAL A 192 8.25 -3.66 -0.04
C VAL A 192 9.47 -4.33 0.58
N PRO A 193 9.30 -5.43 1.32
CA PRO A 193 10.43 -6.13 1.92
C PRO A 193 11.23 -6.91 0.90
N LYS A 194 12.46 -7.21 1.26
CA LYS A 194 13.34 -8.08 0.48
C LYS A 194 12.65 -9.42 0.23
N ASN A 195 12.83 -9.98 -0.95
CA ASN A 195 12.28 -11.28 -1.35
C ASN A 195 10.74 -11.36 -1.34
N PHE A 196 10.07 -10.22 -1.52
CA PHE A 196 8.61 -10.19 -1.50
C PHE A 196 8.00 -10.99 -2.65
N MET A 197 8.62 -10.97 -3.83
CA MET A 197 8.16 -11.78 -4.97
C MET A 197 8.17 -13.28 -4.65
N GLU A 198 9.20 -13.74 -3.96
CA GLU A 198 9.26 -15.14 -3.52
C GLU A 198 8.14 -15.47 -2.55
N LEU A 199 7.85 -14.57 -1.60
CA LEU A 199 6.74 -14.74 -0.68
C LEU A 199 5.40 -14.87 -1.41
N LEU A 200 5.18 -14.05 -2.44
CA LEU A 200 3.93 -14.08 -3.21
C LEU A 200 3.78 -15.34 -4.08
N THR A 201 4.88 -15.93 -4.51
CA THR A 201 4.87 -17.03 -5.49
C THR A 201 5.24 -18.39 -4.88
N ASN A 202 5.78 -18.43 -3.67
CA ASN A 202 6.16 -19.66 -2.99
C ASN A 202 5.20 -19.94 -1.82
N GLN A 203 4.37 -20.95 -2.00
CA GLN A 203 3.38 -21.34 -1.01
C GLN A 203 4.00 -21.72 0.35
N GLU A 204 5.20 -22.29 0.35
CA GLU A 204 5.87 -22.70 1.58
C GLU A 204 6.36 -21.52 2.42
N ALA A 205 6.56 -20.37 1.80
CA ALA A 205 6.97 -19.15 2.51
C ALA A 205 5.79 -18.45 3.21
N GLN A 206 4.57 -18.85 2.91
CA GLN A 206 3.37 -18.19 3.41
C GLN A 206 2.91 -18.83 4.71
N GLN A 207 2.60 -18.00 5.70
CA GLN A 207 2.12 -18.44 7.01
C GLN A 207 0.75 -17.81 7.27
N TRP A 208 -0.30 -18.60 7.13
CA TRP A 208 -1.66 -18.11 7.22
C TRP A 208 -2.21 -18.21 8.63
N VAL A 209 -2.77 -17.09 9.10
CA VAL A 209 -3.54 -17.00 10.35
C VAL A 209 -4.91 -16.40 10.04
N SER A 210 -5.86 -16.56 10.96
CA SER A 210 -7.17 -15.97 10.82
C SER A 210 -7.54 -15.23 12.09
N GLY A 211 -8.36 -14.18 11.96
CA GLY A 211 -8.85 -13.45 13.11
C GLY A 211 -7.86 -12.47 13.72
N TRP A 212 -6.71 -12.25 13.11
CA TRP A 212 -5.75 -11.28 13.62
C TRP A 212 -6.31 -9.86 13.51
N ARG A 213 -6.04 -9.06 14.52
CA ARG A 213 -6.36 -7.62 14.52
C ARG A 213 -5.30 -6.86 15.30
N LEU A 214 -5.24 -5.54 15.08
CA LEU A 214 -4.44 -4.65 15.91
C LEU A 214 -5.14 -4.49 17.25
N ASN A 215 -4.39 -4.71 18.35
CA ASN A 215 -4.94 -4.68 19.71
C ASN A 215 -4.53 -3.46 20.51
N ALA A 216 -3.68 -2.60 19.95
CA ALA A 216 -3.09 -1.50 20.70
C ALA A 216 -3.35 -0.16 20.03
N ASP A 217 -3.35 0.91 20.83
CA ASP A 217 -3.41 2.27 20.32
C ASP A 217 -2.12 2.67 19.60
N SER A 218 -1.05 1.94 19.83
CA SER A 218 0.21 2.10 19.14
C SER A 218 0.83 0.76 18.85
N VAL A 219 1.57 0.67 17.77
CA VAL A 219 2.32 -0.52 17.36
C VAL A 219 3.74 -0.13 17.03
N LEU A 220 4.65 -1.11 17.13
CA LEU A 220 6.05 -0.94 16.75
C LEU A 220 6.27 -1.55 15.38
N TRP A 221 6.50 -0.71 14.39
CA TRP A 221 6.82 -1.15 13.03
C TRP A 221 8.17 -0.58 12.61
N GLY A 222 9.05 -1.48 12.20
CA GLY A 222 10.37 -1.08 11.75
C GLY A 222 11.20 -0.33 12.76
N GLY A 223 11.03 -0.63 14.06
CA GLY A 223 11.69 0.12 15.10
C GLY A 223 11.02 1.44 15.45
N HIS A 224 10.03 1.86 14.68
CA HIS A 224 9.26 3.06 14.95
C HIS A 224 7.94 2.73 15.63
N LYS A 225 7.63 3.49 16.66
CA LYS A 225 6.32 3.44 17.29
C LYS A 225 5.34 4.24 16.45
N VAL A 226 4.23 3.64 16.09
CA VAL A 226 3.19 4.24 15.27
C VAL A 226 1.90 4.32 16.08
N PHE A 227 1.24 5.47 16.03
CA PHE A 227 -0.01 5.68 16.75
C PHE A 227 -1.24 5.60 15.87
N MET A 228 -2.32 5.11 16.46
CA MET A 228 -3.65 5.27 15.93
C MET A 228 -4.36 6.38 16.70
N VAL A 229 -4.55 7.53 16.09
CA VAL A 229 -5.20 8.67 16.73
C VAL A 229 -6.68 8.40 16.93
N LYS A 230 -7.32 7.91 15.87
CA LYS A 230 -8.71 7.45 15.85
C LYS A 230 -8.80 6.16 15.07
N PRO A 231 -9.80 5.31 15.34
CA PRO A 231 -9.93 4.03 14.65
C PRO A 231 -9.97 4.13 13.13
N GLU A 232 -10.50 5.21 12.58
CA GLU A 232 -10.69 5.42 11.13
C GLU A 232 -9.61 6.27 10.49
N GLU A 233 -8.64 6.76 11.27
CA GLU A 233 -7.58 7.61 10.75
C GLU A 233 -6.33 6.80 10.38
N PRO A 234 -5.57 7.26 9.38
CA PRO A 234 -4.29 6.65 9.04
C PRO A 234 -3.30 6.75 10.19
N PHE A 235 -2.34 5.84 10.22
CA PHE A 235 -1.23 5.90 11.15
C PHE A 235 -0.29 7.04 10.82
N GLN A 236 0.47 7.44 11.85
CA GLN A 236 1.57 8.36 11.69
C GLN A 236 2.84 7.74 12.26
N PRO A 237 4.00 7.90 11.58
CA PRO A 237 5.27 7.40 12.10
C PRO A 237 5.65 8.07 13.42
N VAL A 238 6.59 7.47 14.14
CA VAL A 238 6.94 7.84 15.52
C VAL A 238 7.19 9.33 15.73
N LYS A 239 7.87 10.02 14.82
CA LYS A 239 8.14 11.44 14.98
C LYS A 239 6.85 12.25 15.10
N GLU A 240 5.93 12.01 14.21
CA GLU A 240 4.63 12.67 14.22
C GLU A 240 3.77 12.15 15.37
N ALA A 241 3.86 10.86 15.63
CA ALA A 241 3.18 10.24 16.77
C ALA A 241 3.68 10.79 18.09
N THR A 242 4.99 11.03 18.22
CA THR A 242 5.56 11.65 19.42
C THR A 242 5.05 13.08 19.61
N GLN A 243 4.98 13.85 18.55
CA GLN A 243 4.38 15.18 18.59
C GLN A 243 2.91 15.12 19.00
N LEU A 244 2.18 14.15 18.50
CA LEU A 244 0.79 13.93 18.85
C LEU A 244 0.65 13.60 20.33
N MET A 245 1.47 12.73 20.87
CA MET A 245 1.49 12.41 22.28
C MET A 245 1.76 13.64 23.14
N ASN A 246 2.75 14.44 22.77
CA ASN A 246 3.11 15.64 23.49
C ASN A 246 1.95 16.64 23.51
N ARG A 247 1.24 16.78 22.40
CA ARG A 247 0.05 17.63 22.35
C ARG A 247 -1.05 17.14 23.28
N ARG A 248 -1.26 15.82 23.35
CA ARG A 248 -2.27 15.25 24.25
C ARG A 248 -1.93 15.42 25.73
N ARG A 249 -0.65 15.47 26.06
CA ARG A 249 -0.18 15.68 27.44
C ARG A 249 -0.20 17.13 27.85
N ARG A 250 -0.28 18.05 26.93
CA ARG A 250 -0.36 19.48 27.22
C ARG A 250 -1.79 19.82 27.63
N PRO A 251 -1.95 20.55 28.72
CA PRO A 251 -3.26 21.02 29.15
C PRO A 251 -3.89 21.99 28.14
#